data_3ed953b94256cffe0461c16c29162f51
#
_entry.id   3ed953b94256cffe0461c16c29162f51
#
_cell.length_a   1.000
_cell.length_b   1.000
_cell.length_c   1.000
_cell.angle_alpha   90.00
_cell.angle_beta   90.00
_cell.angle_gamma   90.00
#
_symmetry.space_group_name_H-M   'P 1'
#
loop_
_entity.id
_entity.type
_entity.pdbx_description
1 polymer ?
#
loop_
_entity_poly.entity_id
_entity_poly.type
_entity_poly.pdbx_seq_one_letter_code
_entity_poly.pdbx_strand_id
1 'polypeptide(L)'
;MSGGEPSSIKRFALCAAASLHTYVSDFSLFRRNFQMDKWYFIKKLWRHFIIVVPLMFLIALAYLVIFDSPDYTPDLFQKLFFGLAEFALVMSPIVTAYSDAQSAARRGYDKYLTRGTFKGLSKKARLFSDGMDCIRCEELVDGIDYLKEVMECDCTDREKAVASFYIGNTYRLMGYNTNAANYFQDAIDLGLDDEKYMVDFLLARCHVENGAYQKALDIYDGLEKKDAYEGIFQYLYTDYGMCYLAMGEYDKAFESFTRSILDGKNYVFALGGCALAQLGLKDLEKSREYYAKALAANMFDVVGFKQYYCKIAESVGVYDKIDEEMKIK
;
A
#
# COMPACT_ATOMS: atom_id res chain seq x y z
N MET A 1 29.71 -1.80 19.28
CA MET A 1 28.58 -2.30 18.45
C MET A 1 27.33 -1.57 18.92
N SER A 2 27.09 -0.38 18.39
CA SER A 2 25.95 0.48 18.77
C SER A 2 24.89 0.31 17.67
N GLY A 3 23.88 -0.50 17.98
CA GLY A 3 22.65 -0.54 17.22
C GLY A 3 21.89 0.77 17.44
N GLY A 4 22.10 1.73 16.55
CA GLY A 4 21.34 2.98 16.57
C GLY A 4 19.87 2.67 16.26
N GLU A 5 18.98 3.07 17.18
CA GLU A 5 17.54 3.06 16.91
C GLU A 5 17.26 3.82 15.61
N PRO A 6 16.40 3.30 14.73
CA PRO A 6 16.06 3.99 13.49
C PRO A 6 15.50 5.37 13.83
N SER A 7 16.06 6.41 13.20
CA SER A 7 15.65 7.80 13.44
C SER A 7 14.13 7.94 13.29
N SER A 8 13.51 8.86 14.05
CA SER A 8 12.05 9.08 14.02
C SER A 8 11.54 9.46 12.61
N ILE A 9 12.40 9.96 11.72
CA ILE A 9 12.12 10.13 10.28
C ILE A 9 11.89 8.79 9.62
N LYS A 10 12.73 7.78 9.93
CA LYS A 10 12.54 6.42 9.43
C LYS A 10 11.26 5.80 9.96
N ARG A 11 10.84 6.11 11.20
CA ARG A 11 9.57 5.59 11.76
C ARG A 11 8.35 6.28 11.15
N PHE A 12 8.39 7.58 10.85
CA PHE A 12 7.28 8.25 10.18
C PHE A 12 7.23 7.88 8.69
N ALA A 13 8.36 7.85 8.01
CA ALA A 13 8.47 7.32 6.66
C ALA A 13 8.08 5.82 6.64
N LEU A 14 8.45 5.03 7.66
CA LEU A 14 8.01 3.65 7.86
C LEU A 14 6.53 3.55 8.25
N CYS A 15 6.01 4.44 9.11
CA CYS A 15 4.57 4.44 9.44
C CYS A 15 3.74 5.06 8.31
N ALA A 16 4.22 6.10 7.63
CA ALA A 16 3.59 6.61 6.41
C ALA A 16 3.75 5.61 5.25
N ALA A 17 4.90 4.97 5.11
CA ALA A 17 5.12 3.89 4.15
C ALA A 17 4.43 2.59 4.58
N ALA A 18 4.33 2.25 5.87
CA ALA A 18 3.58 1.07 6.33
C ALA A 18 2.07 1.31 6.32
N SER A 19 1.58 2.49 6.64
CA SER A 19 0.17 2.86 6.48
C SER A 19 -0.20 3.05 5.01
N LEU A 20 0.68 3.59 4.19
CA LEU A 20 0.64 3.51 2.74
C LEU A 20 0.87 2.06 2.27
N HIS A 21 1.68 1.27 2.97
CA HIS A 21 1.99 -0.09 2.60
C HIS A 21 0.81 -1.04 2.74
N THR A 22 0.02 -0.94 3.82
CA THR A 22 -1.17 -1.77 4.01
C THR A 22 -2.36 -1.28 3.18
N TYR A 23 -2.43 0.02 2.88
CA TYR A 23 -3.57 0.61 2.16
C TYR A 23 -3.28 0.95 0.69
N VAL A 24 -2.03 1.24 0.33
CA VAL A 24 -1.65 1.82 -0.96
C VAL A 24 -0.90 0.84 -1.87
N SER A 25 0.00 0.02 -1.35
CA SER A 25 0.72 -0.94 -2.20
C SER A 25 -0.21 -1.98 -2.81
N ASP A 26 -1.29 -2.30 -2.11
CA ASP A 26 -2.23 -3.32 -2.57
C ASP A 26 -3.43 -2.76 -3.34
N PHE A 27 -3.84 -1.52 -3.10
CA PHE A 27 -5.16 -1.09 -3.51
C PHE A 27 -5.21 -0.21 -4.76
N SER A 28 -4.30 0.70 -4.92
CA SER A 28 -4.45 1.72 -5.96
C SER A 28 -3.61 1.48 -7.20
N LEU A 29 -2.40 0.96 -7.04
CA LEU A 29 -1.57 0.56 -8.18
C LEU A 29 -2.20 -0.58 -8.97
N PHE A 30 -2.84 -1.54 -8.26
CA PHE A 30 -3.59 -2.61 -8.90
C PHE A 30 -4.98 -2.19 -9.39
N ARG A 31 -5.61 -1.18 -8.79
CA ARG A 31 -6.99 -0.81 -9.11
C ARG A 31 -7.17 -0.20 -10.50
N ARG A 32 -6.18 0.52 -11.04
CA ARG A 32 -6.30 1.18 -12.35
C ARG A 32 -5.79 0.38 -13.52
N ASN A 33 -4.84 -0.50 -13.32
CA ASN A 33 -4.26 -1.29 -14.40
C ASN A 33 -4.94 -2.59 -14.73
N PHE A 34 -5.46 -3.19 -13.71
CA PHE A 34 -6.49 -4.15 -13.89
C PHE A 34 -7.78 -3.40 -13.61
N GLN A 35 -8.38 -2.79 -14.65
CA GLN A 35 -9.80 -2.49 -14.59
C GLN A 35 -10.41 -3.75 -13.98
N MET A 36 -10.78 -3.65 -12.70
CA MET A 36 -11.48 -4.71 -12.01
C MET A 36 -12.63 -5.01 -12.95
N ASP A 37 -12.58 -6.19 -13.59
CA ASP A 37 -13.57 -6.54 -14.57
C ASP A 37 -14.91 -6.42 -13.86
N LYS A 38 -15.62 -5.33 -14.13
CA LYS A 38 -16.89 -5.03 -13.47
C LYS A 38 -17.82 -6.23 -13.62
N TRP A 39 -17.69 -6.93 -14.76
CA TRP A 39 -18.44 -8.15 -15.04
C TRP A 39 -17.98 -9.31 -14.16
N TYR A 40 -16.69 -9.46 -13.89
CA TYR A 40 -16.19 -10.47 -12.98
C TYR A 40 -16.68 -10.23 -11.55
N PHE A 41 -16.61 -8.99 -11.07
CA PHE A 41 -17.13 -8.60 -9.76
C PHE A 41 -18.65 -8.85 -9.68
N ILE A 42 -19.41 -8.39 -10.65
CA ILE A 42 -20.88 -8.58 -10.72
C ILE A 42 -21.23 -10.08 -10.77
N LYS A 43 -20.53 -10.87 -11.60
CA LYS A 43 -20.75 -12.31 -11.70
C LYS A 43 -20.47 -13.04 -10.38
N LYS A 44 -19.43 -12.64 -9.65
CA LYS A 44 -19.11 -13.19 -8.32
C LYS A 44 -20.13 -12.76 -7.29
N LEU A 45 -20.51 -11.50 -7.27
CA LEU A 45 -21.56 -10.97 -6.40
C LEU A 45 -22.88 -11.70 -6.60
N TRP A 46 -23.34 -11.89 -7.85
CA TRP A 46 -24.53 -12.67 -8.18
C TRP A 46 -24.45 -14.10 -7.67
N ARG A 47 -23.31 -14.75 -7.83
CA ARG A 47 -23.11 -16.14 -7.38
C ARG A 47 -23.24 -16.26 -5.85
N HIS A 48 -22.78 -15.28 -5.10
CA HIS A 48 -22.96 -15.25 -3.65
C HIS A 48 -24.39 -14.91 -3.26
N PHE A 49 -25.06 -14.00 -3.97
CA PHE A 49 -26.46 -13.66 -3.71
C PHE A 49 -27.40 -14.85 -3.93
N ILE A 50 -27.16 -15.70 -4.94
CA ILE A 50 -27.95 -16.92 -5.18
C ILE A 50 -27.92 -17.86 -3.97
N ILE A 51 -26.84 -17.87 -3.18
CA ILE A 51 -26.72 -18.71 -1.97
C ILE A 51 -27.30 -18.00 -0.75
N VAL A 52 -26.99 -16.71 -0.58
CA VAL A 52 -27.32 -15.94 0.62
C VAL A 52 -28.81 -15.61 0.70
N VAL A 53 -29.45 -15.26 -0.42
CA VAL A 53 -30.89 -14.90 -0.42
C VAL A 53 -31.79 -16.05 0.03
N PRO A 54 -31.65 -17.31 -0.47
CA PRO A 54 -32.40 -18.41 0.08
C PRO A 54 -32.11 -18.70 1.56
N LEU A 55 -30.88 -18.54 2.00
CA LEU A 55 -30.50 -18.71 3.40
C LEU A 55 -31.18 -17.67 4.30
N MET A 56 -31.20 -16.41 3.88
CA MET A 56 -31.93 -15.34 4.57
C MET A 56 -33.43 -15.63 4.66
N PHE A 57 -33.99 -16.12 3.57
CA PHE A 57 -35.42 -16.50 3.54
C PHE A 57 -35.72 -17.65 4.51
N LEU A 58 -34.84 -18.68 4.57
CA LEU A 58 -34.97 -19.77 5.55
C LEU A 58 -34.85 -19.31 6.99
N ILE A 59 -33.92 -18.38 7.28
CA ILE A 59 -33.77 -17.78 8.62
C ILE A 59 -35.01 -16.96 8.99
N ALA A 60 -35.55 -16.16 8.07
CA ALA A 60 -36.75 -15.40 8.28
C ALA A 60 -38.00 -16.32 8.50
N LEU A 61 -38.07 -17.42 7.75
CA LEU A 61 -39.14 -18.41 7.91
C LEU A 61 -39.02 -19.15 9.25
N ALA A 62 -37.80 -19.53 9.65
CA ALA A 62 -37.55 -20.14 10.96
C ALA A 62 -37.91 -19.17 12.10
N TYR A 63 -37.58 -17.88 11.93
CA TYR A 63 -38.00 -16.84 12.87
C TYR A 63 -39.52 -16.76 13.01
N LEU A 64 -40.27 -16.72 11.91
CA LEU A 64 -41.72 -16.71 11.93
C LEU A 64 -42.29 -17.96 12.61
N VAL A 65 -41.76 -19.15 12.33
CA VAL A 65 -42.22 -20.41 12.91
C VAL A 65 -41.93 -20.51 14.42
N ILE A 66 -40.78 -20.01 14.86
CA ILE A 66 -40.37 -20.11 16.29
C ILE A 66 -41.04 -19.06 17.13
N PHE A 67 -41.33 -17.88 16.58
CA PHE A 67 -41.83 -16.72 17.31
C PHE A 67 -43.27 -16.30 16.90
N ASP A 68 -43.99 -17.14 16.16
CA ASP A 68 -45.38 -16.90 15.76
C ASP A 68 -46.36 -17.16 16.95
N SER A 69 -46.10 -16.49 18.05
CA SER A 69 -47.01 -16.43 19.21
C SER A 69 -47.56 -15.01 19.29
N PRO A 70 -48.90 -14.84 19.35
CA PRO A 70 -49.53 -13.50 19.38
C PRO A 70 -49.09 -12.65 20.59
N ASP A 71 -48.56 -13.26 21.63
CA ASP A 71 -48.11 -12.58 22.84
C ASP A 71 -46.58 -12.36 22.90
N TYR A 72 -45.84 -12.78 21.88
CA TYR A 72 -44.38 -12.67 21.88
C TYR A 72 -43.88 -11.34 21.30
N THR A 73 -43.30 -10.51 22.12
CA THR A 73 -42.60 -9.29 21.69
C THR A 73 -41.10 -9.48 21.88
N PRO A 74 -40.30 -9.56 20.77
CA PRO A 74 -38.87 -9.71 20.92
C PRO A 74 -38.25 -8.54 21.69
N ASP A 75 -37.37 -8.84 22.63
CA ASP A 75 -36.67 -7.83 23.41
C ASP A 75 -35.67 -7.04 22.52
N LEU A 76 -35.11 -5.97 23.08
CA LEU A 76 -34.14 -5.11 22.36
C LEU A 76 -32.91 -5.89 21.92
N PHE A 77 -32.42 -6.83 22.71
CA PHE A 77 -31.26 -7.64 22.42
C PHE A 77 -31.50 -8.58 21.24
N GLN A 78 -32.65 -9.22 21.19
CA GLN A 78 -33.04 -10.09 20.10
C GLN A 78 -33.18 -9.31 18.78
N LYS A 79 -33.80 -8.12 18.82
CA LYS A 79 -33.89 -7.24 17.64
C LYS A 79 -32.52 -6.82 17.11
N LEU A 80 -31.62 -6.45 18.02
CA LEU A 80 -30.24 -6.07 17.64
C LEU A 80 -29.48 -7.28 17.08
N PHE A 81 -29.62 -8.45 17.70
CA PHE A 81 -28.95 -9.67 17.24
C PHE A 81 -29.38 -10.07 15.83
N PHE A 82 -30.70 -10.08 15.56
CA PHE A 82 -31.21 -10.39 14.23
C PHE A 82 -30.82 -9.32 13.21
N GLY A 83 -30.90 -8.04 13.55
CA GLY A 83 -30.45 -6.95 12.67
C GLY A 83 -28.97 -7.04 12.32
N LEU A 84 -28.10 -7.38 13.27
CA LEU A 84 -26.68 -7.60 13.01
C LEU A 84 -26.43 -8.85 12.14
N ALA A 85 -27.18 -9.92 12.37
CA ALA A 85 -27.08 -11.15 11.56
C ALA A 85 -27.52 -10.88 10.10
N GLU A 86 -28.61 -10.17 9.89
CA GLU A 86 -29.06 -9.74 8.55
C GLU A 86 -28.03 -8.83 7.88
N PHE A 87 -27.51 -7.84 8.60
CA PHE A 87 -26.46 -6.96 8.08
C PHE A 87 -25.20 -7.74 7.67
N ALA A 88 -24.75 -8.66 8.52
CA ALA A 88 -23.57 -9.52 8.22
C ALA A 88 -23.82 -10.40 6.98
N LEU A 89 -25.02 -10.96 6.83
CA LEU A 89 -25.39 -11.76 5.67
C LEU A 89 -25.40 -10.95 4.37
N VAL A 90 -25.88 -9.69 4.41
CA VAL A 90 -25.89 -8.81 3.24
C VAL A 90 -24.48 -8.33 2.89
N MET A 91 -23.65 -8.01 3.90
CA MET A 91 -22.29 -7.51 3.68
C MET A 91 -21.29 -8.60 3.27
N SER A 92 -21.47 -9.84 3.75
CA SER A 92 -20.57 -10.96 3.44
C SER A 92 -20.34 -11.19 1.94
N PRO A 93 -21.37 -11.24 1.07
CA PRO A 93 -21.17 -11.39 -0.38
C PRO A 93 -20.40 -10.23 -1.01
N ILE A 94 -20.62 -9.02 -0.50
CA ILE A 94 -19.93 -7.81 -1.01
C ILE A 94 -18.44 -7.87 -0.67
N VAL A 95 -18.11 -8.17 0.59
CA VAL A 95 -16.75 -8.29 1.07
C VAL A 95 -16.00 -9.43 0.37
N THR A 96 -16.64 -10.61 0.24
CA THR A 96 -16.02 -11.75 -0.45
C THR A 96 -15.82 -11.50 -1.93
N ALA A 97 -16.80 -10.94 -2.64
CA ALA A 97 -16.67 -10.59 -4.05
C ALA A 97 -15.55 -9.55 -4.27
N TYR A 98 -15.41 -8.61 -3.37
CA TYR A 98 -14.36 -7.60 -3.39
C TYR A 98 -12.97 -8.21 -3.15
N SER A 99 -12.81 -9.05 -2.13
CA SER A 99 -11.57 -9.79 -1.84
C SER A 99 -11.16 -10.69 -3.00
N ASP A 100 -12.12 -11.41 -3.61
CA ASP A 100 -11.89 -12.25 -4.78
C ASP A 100 -11.44 -11.45 -6.00
N ALA A 101 -12.01 -10.26 -6.22
CA ALA A 101 -11.63 -9.38 -7.32
C ALA A 101 -10.21 -8.83 -7.15
N GLN A 102 -9.83 -8.48 -5.92
CA GLN A 102 -8.44 -8.10 -5.61
C GLN A 102 -7.46 -9.24 -5.85
N SER A 103 -7.78 -10.42 -5.33
CA SER A 103 -6.93 -11.61 -5.52
C SER A 103 -6.78 -11.98 -7.00
N ALA A 104 -7.82 -11.75 -7.82
CA ALA A 104 -7.76 -11.95 -9.26
C ALA A 104 -6.85 -10.92 -9.95
N ALA A 105 -6.86 -9.67 -9.50
CA ALA A 105 -5.98 -8.63 -10.02
C ALA A 105 -4.50 -8.92 -9.71
N ARG A 106 -4.19 -9.32 -8.46
CA ARG A 106 -2.83 -9.76 -8.07
C ARG A 106 -2.36 -10.94 -8.92
N ARG A 107 -3.18 -11.99 -9.04
CA ARG A 107 -2.86 -13.14 -9.90
C ARG A 107 -2.66 -12.75 -11.37
N GLY A 108 -3.32 -11.70 -11.83
CA GLY A 108 -3.16 -11.16 -13.18
C GLY A 108 -1.75 -10.58 -13.40
N TYR A 109 -1.23 -9.80 -12.45
CA TYR A 109 0.13 -9.25 -12.51
C TYR A 109 1.19 -10.34 -12.38
N ASP A 110 1.04 -11.24 -11.42
CA ASP A 110 1.93 -12.39 -11.28
C ASP A 110 1.95 -13.24 -12.57
N LYS A 111 0.79 -13.48 -13.16
CA LYS A 111 0.69 -14.18 -14.44
C LYS A 111 1.34 -13.45 -15.60
N TYR A 112 1.32 -12.11 -15.59
CA TYR A 112 2.00 -11.30 -16.57
C TYR A 112 3.53 -11.41 -16.41
N LEU A 113 4.06 -11.17 -15.22
CA LEU A 113 5.49 -11.26 -14.94
C LEU A 113 6.05 -12.66 -15.22
N THR A 114 5.33 -13.71 -14.80
CA THR A 114 5.76 -15.10 -14.98
C THR A 114 5.43 -15.67 -16.35
N ARG A 115 4.89 -14.85 -17.27
CA ARG A 115 4.52 -15.31 -18.61
C ARG A 115 5.73 -15.83 -19.38
N GLY A 116 5.70 -17.11 -19.66
CA GLY A 116 6.77 -17.76 -20.41
C GLY A 116 7.90 -18.34 -19.56
N THR A 117 7.94 -18.08 -18.24
CA THR A 117 8.92 -18.58 -17.29
C THR A 117 8.36 -19.71 -16.43
N PHE A 118 9.25 -20.50 -15.80
CA PHE A 118 8.90 -21.53 -14.80
C PHE A 118 7.78 -22.50 -15.21
N LYS A 119 7.80 -22.93 -16.49
CA LYS A 119 6.78 -23.82 -17.02
C LYS A 119 7.11 -25.29 -16.76
N GLY A 120 6.05 -26.09 -16.63
CA GLY A 120 6.13 -27.55 -16.53
C GLY A 120 6.52 -28.05 -15.14
N LEU A 121 7.08 -29.25 -15.06
CA LEU A 121 7.44 -29.96 -13.83
C LEU A 121 8.95 -29.94 -13.55
N SER A 122 9.68 -28.99 -14.11
CA SER A 122 11.13 -28.85 -13.87
C SER A 122 11.42 -28.53 -12.40
N LYS A 123 12.64 -28.84 -11.93
CA LYS A 123 13.07 -28.51 -10.56
C LYS A 123 12.87 -27.02 -10.28
N LYS A 124 13.33 -26.13 -11.17
CA LYS A 124 13.21 -24.68 -11.02
C LYS A 124 11.76 -24.18 -10.96
N ALA A 125 10.84 -24.81 -11.74
CA ALA A 125 9.43 -24.44 -11.71
C ALA A 125 8.75 -24.85 -10.41
N ARG A 126 9.12 -25.99 -9.82
CA ARG A 126 8.63 -26.41 -8.51
C ARG A 126 9.15 -25.51 -7.40
N LEU A 127 10.46 -25.27 -7.36
CA LEU A 127 11.08 -24.36 -6.37
C LEU A 127 10.46 -22.96 -6.43
N PHE A 128 10.22 -22.42 -7.64
CA PHE A 128 9.57 -21.13 -7.79
C PHE A 128 8.12 -21.15 -7.24
N SER A 129 7.36 -22.21 -7.54
CA SER A 129 6.00 -22.37 -7.01
C SER A 129 6.00 -22.45 -5.49
N ASP A 130 6.88 -23.29 -4.92
CA ASP A 130 6.98 -23.48 -3.47
C ASP A 130 7.38 -22.18 -2.76
N GLY A 131 8.35 -21.43 -3.31
CA GLY A 131 8.73 -20.12 -2.81
C GLY A 131 7.60 -19.09 -2.84
N MET A 132 6.82 -19.08 -3.93
CA MET A 132 5.65 -18.21 -4.04
C MET A 132 4.52 -18.62 -3.09
N ASP A 133 4.38 -19.89 -2.79
CA ASP A 133 3.41 -20.39 -1.80
C ASP A 133 3.83 -19.99 -0.38
N CYS A 134 5.11 -20.13 -0.02
CA CYS A 134 5.66 -19.65 1.25
C CYS A 134 5.42 -18.14 1.44
N ILE A 135 5.72 -17.32 0.41
CA ILE A 135 5.46 -15.87 0.46
C ILE A 135 3.97 -15.57 0.70
N ARG A 136 3.07 -16.32 0.07
CA ARG A 136 1.62 -16.16 0.27
C ARG A 136 1.15 -16.56 1.67
N CYS A 137 1.84 -17.52 2.29
CA CYS A 137 1.59 -17.96 3.67
C CYS A 137 2.32 -17.09 4.71
N GLU A 138 2.97 -16.00 4.31
CA GLU A 138 3.78 -15.12 5.16
C GLU A 138 5.06 -15.77 5.71
N GLU A 139 5.46 -16.91 5.20
CA GLU A 139 6.74 -17.58 5.46
C GLU A 139 7.84 -16.95 4.58
N LEU A 140 8.12 -15.66 4.85
CA LEU A 140 8.90 -14.81 3.95
C LEU A 140 10.36 -15.26 3.80
N VAL A 141 10.97 -15.79 4.85
CA VAL A 141 12.36 -16.26 4.84
C VAL A 141 12.49 -17.50 3.96
N ASP A 142 11.63 -18.48 4.20
CA ASP A 142 11.62 -19.72 3.43
C ASP A 142 11.32 -19.45 1.95
N GLY A 143 10.40 -18.51 1.69
CA GLY A 143 10.10 -18.06 0.33
C GLY A 143 11.32 -17.48 -0.39
N ILE A 144 12.14 -16.67 0.31
CA ILE A 144 13.39 -16.13 -0.24
C ILE A 144 14.38 -17.27 -0.51
N ASP A 145 14.51 -18.24 0.38
CA ASP A 145 15.49 -19.32 0.25
C ASP A 145 15.14 -20.21 -0.95
N TYR A 146 13.86 -20.58 -1.15
CA TYR A 146 13.40 -21.27 -2.35
C TYR A 146 13.70 -20.48 -3.64
N LEU A 147 13.44 -19.16 -3.65
CA LEU A 147 13.71 -18.34 -4.83
C LEU A 147 15.21 -18.19 -5.12
N LYS A 148 16.07 -18.19 -4.09
CA LYS A 148 17.52 -18.23 -4.27
C LYS A 148 17.98 -19.56 -4.87
N GLU A 149 17.42 -20.70 -4.40
CA GLU A 149 17.69 -21.99 -5.02
C GLU A 149 17.25 -22.03 -6.50
N VAL A 150 16.17 -21.31 -6.87
CA VAL A 150 15.80 -21.13 -8.28
C VAL A 150 16.94 -20.49 -9.06
N MET A 151 17.56 -19.43 -8.51
CA MET A 151 18.64 -18.71 -9.20
C MET A 151 19.92 -19.55 -9.38
N GLU A 152 20.10 -20.58 -8.56
CA GLU A 152 21.21 -21.58 -8.70
C GLU A 152 20.93 -22.60 -9.81
N CYS A 153 19.69 -22.72 -10.29
CA CYS A 153 19.35 -23.60 -11.40
C CYS A 153 19.81 -22.99 -12.74
N ASP A 154 19.78 -23.80 -13.79
CA ASP A 154 19.97 -23.32 -15.17
C ASP A 154 18.76 -22.49 -15.61
N CYS A 155 18.81 -21.21 -15.25
CA CYS A 155 17.76 -20.22 -15.53
C CYS A 155 18.18 -19.27 -16.65
N THR A 156 17.21 -18.92 -17.49
CA THR A 156 17.36 -17.81 -18.44
C THR A 156 17.44 -16.46 -17.69
N ASP A 157 17.97 -15.43 -18.34
CA ASP A 157 18.05 -14.09 -17.73
C ASP A 157 16.67 -13.57 -17.33
N ARG A 158 15.64 -13.84 -18.13
CA ARG A 158 14.24 -13.51 -17.78
C ARG A 158 13.75 -14.25 -16.52
N GLU A 159 14.09 -15.53 -16.35
CA GLU A 159 13.72 -16.28 -15.14
C GLU A 159 14.46 -15.74 -13.92
N LYS A 160 15.74 -15.40 -14.06
CA LYS A 160 16.52 -14.75 -12.99
C LYS A 160 15.95 -13.37 -12.65
N ALA A 161 15.60 -12.57 -13.65
CA ALA A 161 15.01 -11.26 -13.45
C ALA A 161 13.68 -11.34 -12.66
N VAL A 162 12.81 -12.30 -13.01
CA VAL A 162 11.56 -12.54 -12.30
C VAL A 162 11.82 -13.01 -10.87
N ALA A 163 12.75 -13.95 -10.66
CA ALA A 163 13.10 -14.42 -9.31
C ALA A 163 13.67 -13.25 -8.46
N SER A 164 14.57 -12.45 -9.01
CA SER A 164 15.13 -11.25 -8.35
C SER A 164 14.04 -10.27 -7.96
N PHE A 165 13.08 -10.00 -8.83
CA PHE A 165 11.94 -9.14 -8.49
C PHE A 165 11.18 -9.65 -7.26
N TYR A 166 10.82 -10.93 -7.20
CA TYR A 166 10.08 -11.47 -6.05
C TYR A 166 10.92 -11.52 -4.78
N ILE A 167 12.21 -11.83 -4.86
CA ILE A 167 13.13 -11.75 -3.72
C ILE A 167 13.21 -10.30 -3.22
N GLY A 168 13.43 -9.34 -4.11
CA GLY A 168 13.47 -7.91 -3.77
C GLY A 168 12.18 -7.44 -3.09
N ASN A 169 11.03 -7.81 -3.66
CA ASN A 169 9.74 -7.46 -3.07
C ASN A 169 9.52 -8.11 -1.69
N THR A 170 9.99 -9.34 -1.49
CA THR A 170 9.89 -10.02 -0.19
C THR A 170 10.80 -9.36 0.85
N TYR A 171 12.04 -9.00 0.48
CA TYR A 171 12.92 -8.22 1.37
C TYR A 171 12.31 -6.87 1.74
N ARG A 172 11.66 -6.18 0.78
CA ARG A 172 10.96 -4.94 1.04
C ARG A 172 9.81 -5.11 2.04
N LEU A 173 9.03 -6.18 1.92
CA LEU A 173 7.96 -6.52 2.89
C LEU A 173 8.53 -6.76 4.30
N MET A 174 9.73 -7.29 4.41
CA MET A 174 10.43 -7.48 5.69
C MET A 174 11.12 -6.20 6.20
N GLY A 175 11.10 -5.09 5.44
CA GLY A 175 11.77 -3.84 5.79
C GLY A 175 13.28 -3.80 5.49
N TYR A 176 13.83 -4.83 4.82
CA TYR A 176 15.24 -4.88 4.42
C TYR A 176 15.46 -4.14 3.09
N ASN A 177 15.25 -2.82 3.11
CA ASN A 177 15.19 -1.99 1.90
C ASN A 177 16.50 -1.95 1.10
N THR A 178 17.67 -2.12 1.75
CA THR A 178 18.96 -2.21 1.06
C THR A 178 19.05 -3.49 0.22
N ASN A 179 18.67 -4.62 0.81
CA ASN A 179 18.64 -5.89 0.08
C ASN A 179 17.61 -5.84 -1.06
N ALA A 180 16.44 -5.28 -0.77
CA ALA A 180 15.39 -5.10 -1.78
C ALA A 180 15.87 -4.28 -2.98
N ALA A 181 16.55 -3.15 -2.72
CA ALA A 181 17.09 -2.29 -3.77
C ALA A 181 18.09 -3.04 -4.66
N ASN A 182 18.98 -3.85 -4.08
CA ASN A 182 19.95 -4.63 -4.84
C ASN A 182 19.24 -5.63 -5.78
N TYR A 183 18.26 -6.38 -5.26
CA TYR A 183 17.53 -7.35 -6.08
C TYR A 183 16.62 -6.71 -7.13
N PHE A 184 16.07 -5.52 -6.87
CA PHE A 184 15.34 -4.77 -7.90
C PHE A 184 16.29 -4.26 -8.99
N GLN A 185 17.49 -3.80 -8.62
CA GLN A 185 18.51 -3.43 -9.60
C GLN A 185 18.92 -4.62 -10.45
N ASP A 186 19.19 -5.79 -9.82
CA ASP A 186 19.49 -7.03 -10.55
C ASP A 186 18.38 -7.38 -11.56
N ALA A 187 17.11 -7.22 -11.16
CA ALA A 187 15.99 -7.49 -12.04
C ALA A 187 15.96 -6.55 -13.25
N ILE A 188 16.28 -5.26 -13.06
CA ILE A 188 16.38 -4.26 -14.12
C ILE A 188 17.53 -4.58 -15.04
N ASP A 189 18.72 -4.89 -14.49
CA ASP A 189 19.94 -5.17 -15.25
C ASP A 189 19.79 -6.45 -16.09
N LEU A 190 19.04 -7.42 -15.61
CA LEU A 190 18.65 -8.63 -16.34
C LEU A 190 17.54 -8.40 -17.38
N GLY A 191 17.07 -7.17 -17.54
CA GLY A 191 16.08 -6.78 -18.52
C GLY A 191 14.68 -7.29 -18.20
N LEU A 192 14.25 -7.18 -16.94
CA LEU A 192 12.87 -7.51 -16.59
C LEU A 192 11.92 -6.65 -17.43
N ASP A 193 11.16 -7.32 -18.27
CA ASP A 193 10.14 -6.68 -19.10
C ASP A 193 8.94 -6.32 -18.21
N ASP A 194 9.01 -5.14 -17.63
CA ASP A 194 7.95 -4.53 -16.83
C ASP A 194 7.44 -3.27 -17.55
N GLU A 195 6.54 -3.46 -18.52
CA GLU A 195 5.90 -2.36 -19.28
C GLU A 195 5.31 -1.26 -18.39
N LYS A 196 5.25 -1.50 -17.08
CA LYS A 196 4.61 -0.60 -16.11
C LYS A 196 5.62 0.15 -15.24
N TYR A 197 6.89 -0.08 -15.44
CA TYR A 197 7.95 0.53 -14.65
C TYR A 197 7.79 0.38 -13.13
N MET A 198 7.10 -0.70 -12.71
CA MET A 198 6.86 -0.97 -11.29
C MET A 198 8.15 -1.22 -10.54
N VAL A 199 9.10 -1.91 -11.17
CA VAL A 199 10.39 -2.26 -10.56
C VAL A 199 11.20 -0.99 -10.29
N ASP A 200 11.29 -0.07 -11.28
CA ASP A 200 11.95 1.23 -11.11
C ASP A 200 11.31 2.02 -9.96
N PHE A 201 9.98 2.06 -9.90
CA PHE A 201 9.26 2.75 -8.85
C PHE A 201 9.52 2.14 -7.46
N LEU A 202 9.52 0.81 -7.34
CA LEU A 202 9.84 0.13 -6.08
C LEU A 202 11.29 0.33 -5.67
N LEU A 203 12.22 0.33 -6.63
CA LEU A 203 13.63 0.66 -6.39
C LEU A 203 13.79 2.08 -5.84
N ALA A 204 13.14 3.07 -6.47
CA ALA A 204 13.16 4.44 -5.99
C ALA A 204 12.64 4.55 -4.55
N ARG A 205 11.54 3.88 -4.21
CA ARG A 205 11.01 3.84 -2.84
C ARG A 205 11.98 3.18 -1.85
N CYS A 206 12.67 2.11 -2.24
CA CYS A 206 13.73 1.54 -1.40
C CYS A 206 14.86 2.56 -1.15
N HIS A 207 15.21 3.38 -2.15
CA HIS A 207 16.19 4.45 -1.97
C HIS A 207 15.68 5.53 -1.01
N VAL A 208 14.41 5.91 -1.04
CA VAL A 208 13.81 6.84 -0.06
C VAL A 208 13.95 6.28 1.36
N GLU A 209 13.59 5.02 1.56
CA GLU A 209 13.67 4.36 2.87
C GLU A 209 15.14 4.22 3.38
N ASN A 210 16.08 4.11 2.46
CA ASN A 210 17.52 4.07 2.77
C ASN A 210 18.12 5.48 2.96
N GLY A 211 17.34 6.56 2.79
CA GLY A 211 17.81 7.95 2.88
C GLY A 211 18.61 8.43 1.66
N ALA A 212 18.62 7.66 0.58
CA ALA A 212 19.28 8.01 -0.67
C ALA A 212 18.35 8.82 -1.59
N TYR A 213 17.87 9.96 -1.08
CA TYR A 213 16.79 10.74 -1.70
C TYR A 213 17.13 11.20 -3.13
N GLN A 214 18.38 11.62 -3.39
CA GLN A 214 18.76 12.05 -4.73
C GLN A 214 18.64 10.90 -5.75
N LYS A 215 19.04 9.68 -5.39
CA LYS A 215 18.88 8.52 -6.27
C LYS A 215 17.42 8.22 -6.56
N ALA A 216 16.55 8.39 -5.56
CA ALA A 216 15.12 8.21 -5.75
C ALA A 216 14.55 9.27 -6.71
N LEU A 217 14.94 10.55 -6.54
CA LEU A 217 14.53 11.64 -7.42
C LEU A 217 14.97 11.40 -8.86
N ASP A 218 16.21 10.97 -9.09
CA ASP A 218 16.73 10.67 -10.42
C ASP A 218 15.89 9.58 -11.14
N ILE A 219 15.44 8.57 -10.40
CA ILE A 219 14.56 7.52 -10.94
C ILE A 219 13.16 8.08 -11.20
N TYR A 220 12.60 8.86 -10.28
CA TYR A 220 11.28 9.48 -10.45
C TYR A 220 11.26 10.42 -11.66
N ASP A 221 12.31 11.23 -11.86
CA ASP A 221 12.47 12.06 -13.06
C ASP A 221 12.50 11.24 -14.35
N GLY A 222 13.13 10.07 -14.30
CA GLY A 222 13.14 9.13 -15.40
C GLY A 222 11.75 8.58 -15.71
N LEU A 223 10.99 8.26 -14.68
CA LEU A 223 9.61 7.76 -14.78
C LEU A 223 8.66 8.83 -15.33
N GLU A 224 8.78 10.08 -14.87
CA GLU A 224 7.95 11.18 -15.34
C GLU A 224 8.14 11.43 -16.85
N LYS A 225 9.39 11.40 -17.33
CA LYS A 225 9.73 11.61 -18.75
C LYS A 225 9.23 10.50 -19.68
N LYS A 226 9.06 9.29 -19.17
CA LYS A 226 8.65 8.12 -19.98
C LYS A 226 7.15 8.06 -20.23
N ASP A 227 6.39 9.06 -19.80
CA ASP A 227 4.91 9.02 -19.82
C ASP A 227 4.41 7.71 -19.18
N ALA A 228 5.21 7.26 -18.20
CA ALA A 228 5.02 6.00 -17.57
C ALA A 228 3.71 6.07 -16.81
N TYR A 229 2.81 5.27 -17.17
CA TYR A 229 1.74 4.70 -16.42
C TYR A 229 0.98 5.60 -15.39
N GLU A 230 -0.23 6.01 -15.73
CA GLU A 230 -1.15 6.79 -14.87
C GLU A 230 -1.28 6.28 -13.42
N GLY A 231 -1.09 4.99 -13.15
CA GLY A 231 -1.20 4.41 -11.81
C GLY A 231 -0.05 4.75 -10.86
N ILE A 232 1.18 4.91 -11.38
CA ILE A 232 2.35 5.32 -10.61
C ILE A 232 2.29 6.82 -10.33
N PHE A 233 1.88 7.63 -11.31
CA PHE A 233 1.82 9.09 -11.20
C PHE A 233 0.97 9.61 -10.04
N GLN A 234 -0.04 8.87 -9.61
CA GLN A 234 -0.87 9.32 -8.49
C GLN A 234 -0.09 9.44 -7.16
N TYR A 235 1.06 8.76 -7.05
CA TYR A 235 1.93 8.82 -5.86
C TYR A 235 3.21 9.57 -6.12
N LEU A 236 3.61 9.72 -7.36
CA LEU A 236 4.88 10.28 -7.76
C LEU A 236 5.12 11.64 -7.11
N TYR A 237 4.17 12.56 -7.22
CA TYR A 237 4.32 13.90 -6.62
C TYR A 237 4.29 13.89 -5.10
N THR A 238 3.62 12.94 -4.48
CA THR A 238 3.70 12.76 -3.03
C THR A 238 5.08 12.24 -2.63
N ASP A 239 5.65 11.30 -3.37
CA ASP A 239 6.97 10.73 -3.13
C ASP A 239 8.08 11.78 -3.41
N TYR A 240 7.96 12.63 -4.44
CA TYR A 240 8.80 13.81 -4.63
C TYR A 240 8.76 14.73 -3.42
N GLY A 241 7.56 15.08 -2.97
CA GLY A 241 7.36 15.94 -1.81
C GLY A 241 8.02 15.38 -0.55
N MET A 242 7.94 14.08 -0.33
CA MET A 242 8.61 13.41 0.78
C MET A 242 10.14 13.46 0.68
N CYS A 243 10.69 13.24 -0.51
CA CYS A 243 12.14 13.36 -0.73
C CYS A 243 12.62 14.79 -0.41
N TYR A 244 11.98 15.81 -0.99
CA TYR A 244 12.33 17.20 -0.77
C TYR A 244 12.15 17.63 0.69
N LEU A 245 11.08 17.17 1.36
CA LEU A 245 10.86 17.44 2.78
C LEU A 245 12.00 16.86 3.65
N ALA A 246 12.43 15.63 3.34
CA ALA A 246 13.51 14.97 4.06
C ALA A 246 14.89 15.62 3.80
N MET A 247 15.07 16.25 2.65
CA MET A 247 16.26 17.03 2.29
C MET A 247 16.23 18.44 2.85
N GLY A 248 15.10 18.88 3.42
CA GLY A 248 14.91 20.26 3.91
C GLY A 248 14.62 21.28 2.81
N GLU A 249 14.32 20.82 1.59
CA GLU A 249 13.96 21.68 0.45
C GLU A 249 12.44 21.96 0.47
N TYR A 250 12.02 22.72 1.47
CA TYR A 250 10.61 22.90 1.82
C TYR A 250 9.77 23.57 0.73
N ASP A 251 10.33 24.46 -0.07
CA ASP A 251 9.62 25.10 -1.20
C ASP A 251 9.24 24.05 -2.26
N LYS A 252 10.20 23.20 -2.67
CA LYS A 252 9.96 22.13 -3.63
C LYS A 252 9.02 21.06 -3.06
N ALA A 253 9.14 20.77 -1.77
CA ALA A 253 8.23 19.85 -1.09
C ALA A 253 6.79 20.37 -1.16
N PHE A 254 6.57 21.64 -0.85
CA PHE A 254 5.26 22.29 -0.92
C PHE A 254 4.67 22.26 -2.33
N GLU A 255 5.48 22.61 -3.35
CA GLU A 255 5.06 22.55 -4.75
C GLU A 255 4.63 21.13 -5.15
N SER A 256 5.44 20.12 -4.83
CA SER A 256 5.16 18.72 -5.14
C SER A 256 3.87 18.22 -4.47
N PHE A 257 3.68 18.49 -3.17
CA PHE A 257 2.44 18.12 -2.48
C PHE A 257 1.21 18.88 -3.03
N THR A 258 1.37 20.16 -3.38
CA THR A 258 0.28 20.93 -4.02
C THR A 258 -0.12 20.31 -5.35
N ARG A 259 0.84 19.88 -6.16
CA ARG A 259 0.58 19.18 -7.41
C ARG A 259 -0.17 17.85 -7.17
N SER A 260 0.23 17.08 -6.14
CA SER A 260 -0.49 15.87 -5.74
C SER A 260 -1.95 16.14 -5.34
N ILE A 261 -2.23 17.28 -4.67
CA ILE A 261 -3.58 17.70 -4.30
C ILE A 261 -4.41 18.02 -5.55
N LEU A 262 -3.84 18.77 -6.51
CA LEU A 262 -4.51 19.15 -7.76
C LEU A 262 -4.89 17.92 -8.60
N ASP A 263 -4.06 16.90 -8.60
CA ASP A 263 -4.35 15.63 -9.26
C ASP A 263 -5.44 14.80 -8.53
N GLY A 264 -5.91 15.26 -7.37
CA GLY A 264 -6.99 14.65 -6.59
C GLY A 264 -6.63 13.29 -5.98
N LYS A 265 -5.33 13.01 -5.83
CA LYS A 265 -4.81 11.71 -5.38
C LYS A 265 -3.99 11.88 -4.11
N ASN A 266 -4.08 10.91 -3.18
CA ASN A 266 -3.43 11.00 -1.86
C ASN A 266 -3.72 12.31 -1.09
N TYR A 267 -4.90 12.84 -1.30
CA TYR A 267 -5.30 14.17 -0.82
C TYR A 267 -4.96 14.43 0.65
N VAL A 268 -5.30 13.50 1.53
CA VAL A 268 -5.05 13.64 2.98
C VAL A 268 -3.57 13.68 3.30
N PHE A 269 -2.79 12.81 2.67
CA PHE A 269 -1.35 12.72 2.88
C PHE A 269 -0.63 13.97 2.33
N ALA A 270 -1.03 14.41 1.15
CA ALA A 270 -0.49 15.62 0.54
C ALA A 270 -0.82 16.88 1.36
N LEU A 271 -2.02 16.97 1.96
CA LEU A 271 -2.36 18.06 2.89
C LEU A 271 -1.45 18.05 4.12
N GLY A 272 -1.19 16.88 4.71
CA GLY A 272 -0.22 16.75 5.80
C GLY A 272 1.18 17.17 5.37
N GLY A 273 1.62 16.76 4.18
CA GLY A 273 2.88 17.16 3.58
C GLY A 273 2.99 18.67 3.38
N CYS A 274 1.93 19.34 2.90
CA CYS A 274 1.86 20.79 2.80
C CYS A 274 2.00 21.47 4.16
N ALA A 275 1.36 20.92 5.22
CA ALA A 275 1.50 21.47 6.56
C ALA A 275 2.95 21.41 7.06
N LEU A 276 3.63 20.27 6.84
CA LEU A 276 5.03 20.08 7.21
C LEU A 276 5.97 21.00 6.40
N ALA A 277 5.73 21.15 5.12
CA ALA A 277 6.52 22.02 4.25
C ALA A 277 6.38 23.49 4.66
N GLN A 278 5.15 23.96 4.94
CA GLN A 278 4.91 25.33 5.41
C GLN A 278 5.52 25.57 6.80
N LEU A 279 5.52 24.56 7.67
CA LEU A 279 6.23 24.63 8.94
C LEU A 279 7.74 24.82 8.72
N GLY A 280 8.32 24.08 7.79
CA GLY A 280 9.73 24.21 7.39
C GLY A 280 10.07 25.59 6.86
N LEU A 281 9.13 26.21 6.12
CA LEU A 281 9.21 27.60 5.64
C LEU A 281 8.93 28.63 6.73
N LYS A 282 8.62 28.20 7.96
CA LYS A 282 8.26 29.03 9.12
C LYS A 282 6.95 29.82 8.96
N ASP A 283 6.10 29.44 8.02
CA ASP A 283 4.75 29.98 7.86
C ASP A 283 3.78 29.15 8.74
N LEU A 284 3.72 29.52 10.02
CA LEU A 284 2.94 28.79 11.02
C LEU A 284 1.43 28.90 10.77
N GLU A 285 0.97 29.98 10.16
CA GLU A 285 -0.45 30.17 9.87
C GLU A 285 -0.92 29.19 8.81
N LYS A 286 -0.22 29.15 7.66
CA LYS A 286 -0.54 28.19 6.61
C LYS A 286 -0.31 26.74 7.05
N SER A 287 0.72 26.48 7.85
CA SER A 287 0.97 25.14 8.39
C SER A 287 -0.25 24.65 9.20
N ARG A 288 -0.82 25.49 10.08
CA ARG A 288 -2.05 25.16 10.83
C ARG A 288 -3.25 24.94 9.93
N GLU A 289 -3.42 25.79 8.91
CA GLU A 289 -4.52 25.69 7.96
C GLU A 289 -4.50 24.33 7.24
N TYR A 290 -3.35 23.92 6.72
CA TYR A 290 -3.19 22.64 6.04
C TYR A 290 -3.34 21.45 6.98
N TYR A 291 -2.84 21.56 8.21
CA TYR A 291 -3.05 20.53 9.23
C TYR A 291 -4.53 20.34 9.57
N ALA A 292 -5.26 21.43 9.76
CA ALA A 292 -6.71 21.38 10.02
C ALA A 292 -7.47 20.74 8.85
N LYS A 293 -7.09 21.07 7.60
CA LYS A 293 -7.66 20.43 6.40
C LYS A 293 -7.36 18.91 6.37
N ALA A 294 -6.15 18.51 6.74
CA ALA A 294 -5.77 17.10 6.78
C ALA A 294 -6.53 16.31 7.86
N LEU A 295 -6.75 16.92 9.04
CA LEU A 295 -7.60 16.35 10.09
C LEU A 295 -9.05 16.20 9.64
N ALA A 296 -9.62 17.24 9.03
CA ALA A 296 -10.99 17.22 8.50
C ALA A 296 -11.18 16.16 7.40
N ALA A 297 -10.11 15.82 6.69
CA ALA A 297 -10.08 14.76 5.68
C ALA A 297 -9.74 13.37 6.25
N ASN A 298 -9.87 13.18 7.57
CA ASN A 298 -9.62 11.93 8.30
C ASN A 298 -8.16 11.43 8.20
N MET A 299 -7.21 12.25 8.59
CA MET A 299 -5.80 11.83 8.74
C MET A 299 -5.71 10.61 9.67
N PHE A 300 -5.11 9.54 9.17
CA PHE A 300 -5.07 8.25 9.86
C PHE A 300 -4.11 8.23 11.05
N ASP A 301 -2.85 8.68 10.86
CA ASP A 301 -1.81 8.67 11.90
C ASP A 301 -1.50 10.08 12.39
N VAL A 302 -2.35 10.58 13.26
CA VAL A 302 -2.17 11.91 13.87
C VAL A 302 -0.96 11.93 14.82
N VAL A 303 -0.67 10.82 15.50
CA VAL A 303 0.43 10.74 16.47
C VAL A 303 1.77 10.78 15.75
N GLY A 304 1.97 9.93 14.76
CA GLY A 304 3.18 9.93 13.95
C GLY A 304 3.38 11.25 13.20
N PHE A 305 2.29 11.86 12.70
CA PHE A 305 2.35 13.19 12.11
C PHE A 305 2.88 14.23 13.10
N LYS A 306 2.34 14.29 14.32
CA LYS A 306 2.79 15.24 15.36
C LYS A 306 4.26 15.03 15.73
N GLN A 307 4.73 13.79 15.81
CA GLN A 307 6.14 13.49 16.06
C GLN A 307 7.03 14.13 14.99
N TYR A 308 6.64 13.97 13.73
CA TYR A 308 7.41 14.53 12.64
C TYR A 308 7.29 16.06 12.57
N TYR A 309 6.11 16.60 12.86
CA TYR A 309 5.86 18.04 12.98
C TYR A 309 6.77 18.70 14.03
N CYS A 310 6.82 18.13 15.24
CA CYS A 310 7.72 18.62 16.29
C CYS A 310 9.19 18.59 15.86
N LYS A 311 9.61 17.52 15.19
CA LYS A 311 10.99 17.40 14.73
C LYS A 311 11.37 18.46 13.68
N ILE A 312 10.49 18.75 12.73
CA ILE A 312 10.71 19.86 11.79
C ILE A 312 10.73 21.19 12.55
N ALA A 313 9.78 21.43 13.47
CA ALA A 313 9.73 22.65 14.27
C ALA A 313 11.03 22.88 15.06
N GLU A 314 11.61 21.83 15.64
CA GLU A 314 12.91 21.88 16.30
C GLU A 314 14.03 22.23 15.32
N SER A 315 14.08 21.54 14.17
CA SER A 315 15.14 21.72 13.18
C SER A 315 15.21 23.12 12.59
N VAL A 316 14.04 23.79 12.46
CA VAL A 316 13.96 25.16 11.93
C VAL A 316 13.85 26.23 13.03
N GLY A 317 13.88 25.81 14.31
CA GLY A 317 13.91 26.73 15.47
C GLY A 317 12.59 27.45 15.74
N VAL A 318 11.45 26.79 15.50
CA VAL A 318 10.11 27.35 15.78
C VAL A 318 9.31 26.53 16.78
N TYR A 319 9.91 25.55 17.45
CA TYR A 319 9.23 24.64 18.37
C TYR A 319 8.46 25.37 19.48
N ASP A 320 9.02 26.45 20.03
CA ASP A 320 8.35 27.24 21.08
C ASP A 320 7.14 28.01 20.57
N LYS A 321 7.01 28.15 19.26
CA LYS A 321 5.96 28.97 18.61
C LYS A 321 4.79 28.14 18.09
N ILE A 322 4.92 26.80 18.08
CA ILE A 322 3.82 25.92 17.68
C ILE A 322 2.82 25.75 18.83
N ASP A 323 1.59 25.41 18.50
CA ASP A 323 0.52 25.25 19.47
C ASP A 323 0.78 24.07 20.42
N GLU A 324 0.37 24.21 21.70
CA GLU A 324 0.57 23.17 22.72
C GLU A 324 -0.09 21.83 22.35
N GLU A 325 -1.20 21.86 21.60
CA GLU A 325 -1.86 20.66 21.12
C GLU A 325 -1.07 19.90 20.04
N MET A 326 -0.11 20.57 19.38
CA MET A 326 0.81 19.99 18.41
C MET A 326 2.03 19.36 19.07
N LYS A 327 2.36 19.79 20.30
CA LYS A 327 3.48 19.26 21.07
C LYS A 327 3.13 17.87 21.59
N ILE A 328 4.10 16.99 21.54
CA ILE A 328 3.99 15.65 22.14
C ILE A 328 4.35 15.79 23.62
N LYS A 329 3.45 15.33 24.48
CA LYS A 329 3.69 15.28 25.94
C LYS A 329 4.48 14.05 26.31
#